data_db573e124476473e64fda75b48624750
#
_entry.id   db573e124476473e64fda75b48624750
#
_cell.length_a   1.000
_cell.length_b   1.000
_cell.length_c   1.000
_cell.angle_alpha   90.00
_cell.angle_beta   90.00
_cell.angle_gamma   90.00
#
_symmetry.space_group_name_H-M   'P 1'
#
loop_
_entity.id
_entity.type
_entity.pdbx_description
1 polymer ?
#
loop_
_entity_poly.entity_id
_entity_poly.type
_entity_poly.pdbx_seq_one_letter_code
_entity_poly.pdbx_strand_id
1 'polypeptide(L)'
;DAHSHIGGIADLTPLGEDLNEITNPLTPELDAYYGINPKDKCFGYAIEQGITTSCLIPGSANVVCGWGMAYKSAGEHRLIKDPVALKAAMGINPKGCYAAKKMAPMTRMAIANLMKKYLRDVKDYMAKKAAAGDDATKLPPYDLGLEHGIPVIEKKIPLKVHSYMHDMMTLLEIAKEFDILVTMDHAQGASDFADELADPHVKGVVFGPTCEPLFPGEGGKLDYECCKMLDDRGVNVAVMTDG
;
A
#
# COMPACT_ATOMS: atom_id res chain seq x y z
N ASP A 1 -6.82 -7.57 -11.07
CA ASP A 1 -6.24 -6.24 -10.82
C ASP A 1 -5.46 -6.25 -9.52
N ALA A 2 -4.19 -5.85 -9.59
CA ALA A 2 -3.28 -5.95 -8.45
C ALA A 2 -3.34 -4.74 -7.49
N HIS A 3 -4.07 -3.67 -7.85
CA HIS A 3 -4.28 -2.49 -7.04
C HIS A 3 -5.53 -1.76 -7.52
N SER A 4 -6.54 -1.71 -6.69
CA SER A 4 -7.81 -1.08 -7.04
C SER A 4 -8.53 -0.52 -5.81
N HIS A 5 -9.35 0.48 -6.06
CA HIS A 5 -10.18 1.15 -5.07
C HIS A 5 -11.68 0.98 -5.33
N ILE A 6 -12.07 0.11 -6.30
CA ILE A 6 -13.48 -0.10 -6.62
C ILE A 6 -14.27 -0.59 -5.41
N GLY A 7 -15.50 -0.10 -5.28
CA GLY A 7 -16.35 -0.36 -4.13
C GLY A 7 -16.14 0.58 -2.94
N GLY A 8 -15.00 1.28 -2.87
CA GLY A 8 -14.72 2.30 -1.85
C GLY A 8 -14.94 3.75 -2.33
N ILE A 9 -15.29 3.94 -3.61
CA ILE A 9 -15.60 5.25 -4.21
C ILE A 9 -17.03 5.22 -4.72
N ALA A 10 -18.00 5.40 -3.82
CA ALA A 10 -19.40 5.41 -4.22
C ALA A 10 -19.74 6.70 -4.99
N ASP A 11 -20.22 6.53 -6.24
CA ASP A 11 -20.71 7.61 -7.12
C ASP A 11 -19.72 8.76 -7.36
N LEU A 12 -18.43 8.57 -7.13
CA LEU A 12 -17.35 9.55 -7.32
C LEU A 12 -17.61 10.89 -6.60
N THR A 13 -18.30 10.87 -5.47
CA THR A 13 -18.57 12.07 -4.67
C THR A 13 -17.70 12.08 -3.41
N PRO A 14 -17.29 13.26 -2.90
CA PRO A 14 -16.50 13.33 -1.66
C PRO A 14 -17.21 12.74 -0.44
N LEU A 15 -18.53 12.69 -0.42
CA LEU A 15 -19.32 12.08 0.66
C LEU A 15 -19.45 10.56 0.50
N GLY A 16 -19.19 10.05 -0.71
CA GLY A 16 -19.20 8.62 -1.01
C GLY A 16 -17.81 8.00 -1.03
N GLU A 17 -16.76 8.74 -0.66
CA GLU A 17 -15.41 8.21 -0.58
C GLU A 17 -15.15 7.63 0.82
N ASP A 18 -14.89 6.32 0.87
CA ASP A 18 -14.50 5.58 2.08
C ASP A 18 -13.06 5.03 1.98
N LEU A 19 -12.21 5.68 1.20
CA LEU A 19 -10.84 5.23 0.94
C LEU A 19 -9.80 5.81 1.91
N ASN A 20 -10.03 7.05 2.38
CA ASN A 20 -8.99 7.81 3.05
C ASN A 20 -9.46 8.39 4.39
N GLU A 21 -9.05 7.79 5.49
CA GLU A 21 -9.20 8.39 6.83
C GLU A 21 -8.06 9.37 7.09
N ILE A 22 -8.27 10.64 6.77
CA ILE A 22 -7.21 11.66 6.76
C ILE A 22 -7.07 12.44 8.08
N THR A 23 -7.48 11.87 9.19
CA THR A 23 -7.35 12.49 10.53
C THR A 23 -5.96 12.31 11.13
N ASN A 24 -5.24 11.24 10.70
CA ASN A 24 -3.88 10.92 11.15
C ASN A 24 -3.08 10.34 9.96
N PRO A 25 -1.79 10.71 9.79
CA PRO A 25 -0.95 10.13 8.74
C PRO A 25 -0.60 8.65 8.94
N LEU A 26 -0.89 8.08 10.09
CA LEU A 26 -0.73 6.67 10.41
C LEU A 26 -2.07 6.12 10.89
N THR A 27 -2.71 5.30 10.09
CA THR A 27 -3.99 4.63 10.37
C THR A 27 -3.91 3.12 10.06
N PRO A 28 -2.87 2.42 10.58
CA PRO A 28 -2.65 1.02 10.29
C PRO A 28 -3.75 0.10 10.79
N GLU A 29 -4.55 0.54 11.77
CA GLU A 29 -5.68 -0.18 12.38
C GLU A 29 -6.89 -0.33 11.45
N LEU A 30 -6.92 0.40 10.33
CA LEU A 30 -8.05 0.36 9.41
C LEU A 30 -7.98 -0.88 8.51
N ASP A 31 -9.14 -1.28 8.01
CA ASP A 31 -9.33 -2.43 7.14
C ASP A 31 -10.29 -2.07 6.02
N ALA A 32 -9.84 -2.17 4.78
CA ALA A 32 -10.61 -1.86 3.58
C ALA A 32 -11.92 -2.66 3.48
N TYR A 33 -11.99 -3.82 4.12
CA TYR A 33 -13.21 -4.65 4.14
C TYR A 33 -14.43 -3.86 4.62
N TYR A 34 -14.27 -3.00 5.60
CA TYR A 34 -15.38 -2.24 6.18
C TYR A 34 -15.77 -0.99 5.38
N GLY A 35 -14.93 -0.54 4.44
CA GLY A 35 -15.22 0.59 3.54
C GLY A 35 -15.81 0.17 2.19
N ILE A 36 -15.87 -1.13 1.87
CA ILE A 36 -16.31 -1.59 0.55
C ILE A 36 -17.82 -1.77 0.51
N ASN A 37 -18.46 -1.15 -0.50
CA ASN A 37 -19.83 -1.44 -0.88
C ASN A 37 -19.87 -2.64 -1.85
N PRO A 38 -20.28 -3.85 -1.40
CA PRO A 38 -20.28 -5.03 -2.27
C PRO A 38 -21.29 -4.96 -3.42
N LYS A 39 -22.20 -3.99 -3.40
CA LYS A 39 -23.22 -3.77 -4.45
C LYS A 39 -22.83 -2.63 -5.39
N ASP A 40 -21.62 -2.07 -5.25
CA ASP A 40 -21.16 -1.03 -6.14
C ASP A 40 -21.16 -1.52 -7.59
N LYS A 41 -21.70 -0.70 -8.50
CA LYS A 41 -21.78 -1.00 -9.93
C LYS A 41 -20.41 -1.13 -10.60
N CYS A 42 -19.35 -0.55 -10.01
CA CYS A 42 -17.99 -0.68 -10.51
C CYS A 42 -17.53 -2.13 -10.58
N PHE A 43 -18.02 -3.00 -9.71
CA PHE A 43 -17.76 -4.44 -9.82
C PHE A 43 -18.37 -5.07 -11.09
N GLY A 44 -19.53 -4.58 -11.54
CA GLY A 44 -20.13 -4.98 -12.81
C GLY A 44 -19.25 -4.55 -13.99
N TYR A 45 -18.79 -3.29 -14.00
CA TYR A 45 -17.87 -2.79 -15.02
C TYR A 45 -16.55 -3.59 -15.05
N ALA A 46 -15.99 -3.91 -13.90
CA ALA A 46 -14.79 -4.74 -13.79
C ALA A 46 -14.99 -6.11 -14.48
N ILE A 47 -16.12 -6.77 -14.21
CA ILE A 47 -16.48 -8.06 -14.86
C ILE A 47 -16.62 -7.91 -16.37
N GLU A 48 -17.27 -6.87 -16.85
CA GLU A 48 -17.43 -6.60 -18.30
C GLU A 48 -16.07 -6.45 -19.01
N GLN A 49 -15.04 -5.98 -18.29
CA GLN A 49 -13.68 -5.86 -18.79
C GLN A 49 -12.79 -7.08 -18.47
N GLY A 50 -13.37 -8.17 -17.93
CA GLY A 50 -12.65 -9.40 -17.62
C GLY A 50 -11.88 -9.38 -16.29
N ILE A 51 -12.06 -8.37 -15.45
CA ILE A 51 -11.43 -8.29 -14.11
C ILE A 51 -12.28 -9.09 -13.13
N THR A 52 -11.88 -10.32 -12.86
CA THR A 52 -12.62 -11.25 -12.00
C THR A 52 -12.24 -11.12 -10.52
N THR A 53 -11.09 -10.55 -10.22
CA THR A 53 -10.54 -10.42 -8.87
C THR A 53 -9.69 -9.17 -8.78
N SER A 54 -9.82 -8.43 -7.68
CA SER A 54 -9.04 -7.22 -7.40
C SER A 54 -8.41 -7.28 -6.01
N CYS A 55 -7.23 -6.68 -5.88
CA CYS A 55 -6.66 -6.32 -4.61
C CYS A 55 -7.25 -4.96 -4.19
N LEU A 56 -8.23 -5.00 -3.30
CA LEU A 56 -8.90 -3.80 -2.78
C LEU A 56 -8.15 -3.29 -1.56
N ILE A 57 -7.78 -2.02 -1.60
CA ILE A 57 -6.91 -1.38 -0.61
C ILE A 57 -7.39 0.02 -0.27
N PRO A 58 -7.03 0.56 0.92
CA PRO A 58 -7.25 1.97 1.23
C PRO A 58 -6.56 2.89 0.23
N GLY A 59 -7.00 4.13 0.15
CA GLY A 59 -6.39 5.17 -0.67
C GLY A 59 -5.01 5.57 -0.19
N SER A 60 -4.34 6.46 -0.93
CA SER A 60 -2.92 6.80 -0.74
C SER A 60 -2.69 8.09 0.04
N ALA A 61 -3.68 8.61 0.78
CA ALA A 61 -3.53 9.87 1.50
C ALA A 61 -2.62 9.79 2.75
N ASN A 62 -2.47 8.62 3.36
CA ASN A 62 -1.71 8.40 4.58
C ASN A 62 -0.37 7.70 4.31
N VAL A 63 0.59 7.87 5.21
CA VAL A 63 1.89 7.16 5.16
C VAL A 63 1.70 5.67 5.42
N VAL A 64 0.82 5.31 6.37
CA VAL A 64 0.31 3.95 6.55
C VAL A 64 -1.21 4.02 6.59
N CYS A 65 -1.88 3.25 5.73
CA CYS A 65 -3.29 3.46 5.41
C CYS A 65 -4.22 2.39 6.01
N GLY A 66 -3.74 1.16 6.19
CA GLY A 66 -4.54 0.05 6.69
C GLY A 66 -4.42 -1.23 5.85
N TRP A 67 -5.14 -2.25 6.25
CA TRP A 67 -5.16 -3.54 5.55
C TRP A 67 -5.94 -3.50 4.24
N GLY A 68 -5.45 -4.29 3.27
CA GLY A 68 -6.12 -4.55 2.02
C GLY A 68 -6.43 -6.03 1.84
N MET A 69 -7.39 -6.34 0.98
CA MET A 69 -7.93 -7.68 0.77
C MET A 69 -7.92 -8.10 -0.71
N ALA A 70 -7.96 -9.41 -0.95
CA ALA A 70 -8.28 -9.98 -2.27
C ALA A 70 -9.78 -10.27 -2.35
N TYR A 71 -10.44 -9.69 -3.36
CA TYR A 71 -11.88 -9.72 -3.48
C TYR A 71 -12.33 -10.02 -4.92
N LYS A 72 -13.31 -10.93 -5.08
CA LYS A 72 -13.88 -11.26 -6.38
C LYS A 72 -14.86 -10.18 -6.84
N SER A 73 -14.85 -9.87 -8.11
CA SER A 73 -15.80 -8.93 -8.69
C SER A 73 -17.24 -9.45 -8.71
N ALA A 74 -17.44 -10.79 -8.67
CA ALA A 74 -18.78 -11.41 -8.63
C ALA A 74 -18.79 -12.72 -7.82
N GLY A 75 -19.99 -13.23 -7.55
CA GLY A 75 -20.23 -14.49 -6.84
C GLY A 75 -20.73 -14.28 -5.42
N GLU A 76 -21.07 -15.38 -4.72
CA GLU A 76 -21.59 -15.33 -3.34
C GLU A 76 -20.49 -15.16 -2.30
N HIS A 77 -19.35 -15.85 -2.47
CA HIS A 77 -18.21 -15.80 -1.56
C HIS A 77 -17.07 -14.99 -2.21
N ARG A 78 -17.15 -13.67 -2.07
CA ARG A 78 -16.27 -12.74 -2.79
C ARG A 78 -14.95 -12.48 -2.07
N LEU A 79 -14.91 -12.52 -0.75
CA LEU A 79 -13.67 -12.39 0.00
C LEU A 79 -12.82 -13.64 -0.18
N ILE A 80 -11.62 -13.48 -0.74
CA ILE A 80 -10.65 -14.57 -0.94
C ILE A 80 -9.68 -14.64 0.22
N LYS A 81 -9.13 -13.48 0.60
CA LYS A 81 -8.12 -13.36 1.66
C LYS A 81 -8.10 -11.94 2.21
N ASP A 82 -8.01 -11.84 3.54
CA ASP A 82 -7.86 -10.62 4.31
C ASP A 82 -7.02 -10.92 5.57
N PRO A 83 -5.91 -10.18 5.83
CA PRO A 83 -5.29 -9.21 4.93
C PRO A 83 -4.42 -9.88 3.84
N VAL A 84 -4.22 -9.17 2.72
CA VAL A 84 -3.23 -9.53 1.69
C VAL A 84 -2.00 -8.65 1.73
N ALA A 85 -2.14 -7.43 2.25
CA ALA A 85 -1.08 -6.44 2.37
C ALA A 85 -1.43 -5.39 3.43
N LEU A 86 -0.42 -4.71 3.97
CA LEU A 86 -0.60 -3.44 4.66
C LEU A 86 -0.32 -2.32 3.65
N LYS A 87 -1.33 -1.49 3.37
CA LYS A 87 -1.20 -0.36 2.44
C LYS A 87 -0.44 0.78 3.09
N ALA A 88 0.46 1.37 2.30
CA ALA A 88 1.20 2.59 2.65
C ALA A 88 1.33 3.49 1.42
N ALA A 89 1.73 4.74 1.61
CA ALA A 89 2.00 5.65 0.52
C ALA A 89 3.18 6.58 0.81
N MET A 90 3.88 6.92 -0.27
CA MET A 90 4.95 7.91 -0.32
C MET A 90 4.60 9.01 -1.33
N GLY A 91 5.48 9.99 -1.51
CA GLY A 91 5.36 10.99 -2.56
C GLY A 91 4.32 12.07 -2.32
N ILE A 92 3.70 12.50 -3.41
CA ILE A 92 2.85 13.69 -3.45
C ILE A 92 1.56 13.55 -2.65
N ASN A 93 0.98 12.33 -2.59
CA ASN A 93 -0.33 12.12 -1.99
C ASN A 93 -0.31 12.43 -0.48
N PRO A 94 0.48 11.77 0.38
CA PRO A 94 0.52 12.14 1.79
C PRO A 94 1.08 13.54 2.01
N LYS A 95 2.07 13.99 1.21
CA LYS A 95 2.56 15.38 1.28
C LYS A 95 1.45 16.40 1.05
N GLY A 96 0.70 16.27 -0.05
CA GLY A 96 -0.37 17.20 -0.42
C GLY A 96 -1.50 17.21 0.60
N CYS A 97 -1.94 16.03 1.02
CA CYS A 97 -3.00 15.87 2.00
C CYS A 97 -2.68 16.61 3.32
N TYR A 98 -1.51 16.36 3.90
CA TYR A 98 -1.16 16.92 5.22
C TYR A 98 -0.60 18.33 5.13
N ALA A 99 0.07 18.72 4.04
CA ALA A 99 0.50 20.11 3.83
C ALA A 99 -0.70 21.08 3.79
N ALA A 100 -1.80 20.68 3.14
CA ALA A 100 -3.03 21.47 3.14
C ALA A 100 -3.59 21.72 4.55
N LYS A 101 -3.35 20.80 5.48
CA LYS A 101 -3.74 20.88 6.90
C LYS A 101 -2.68 21.52 7.78
N LYS A 102 -1.52 21.90 7.22
CA LYS A 102 -0.34 22.39 7.96
C LYS A 102 0.16 21.38 9.02
N MET A 103 0.08 20.09 8.69
CA MET A 103 0.49 18.97 9.54
C MET A 103 1.61 18.15 8.84
N ALA A 104 2.36 17.36 9.62
CA ALA A 104 3.28 16.38 9.04
C ALA A 104 2.48 15.18 8.46
N PRO A 105 2.97 14.57 7.35
CA PRO A 105 4.19 14.92 6.63
C PRO A 105 3.98 16.02 5.58
N MET A 106 4.96 16.91 5.45
CA MET A 106 5.01 17.91 4.38
C MET A 106 6.18 17.67 3.41
N THR A 107 7.03 16.69 3.71
CA THR A 107 8.24 16.38 2.94
C THR A 107 8.44 14.87 2.84
N ARG A 108 9.20 14.40 1.82
CA ARG A 108 9.65 13.00 1.73
C ARG A 108 10.46 12.56 2.95
N MET A 109 11.24 13.45 3.54
CA MET A 109 11.97 13.18 4.80
C MET A 109 11.02 12.82 5.95
N ALA A 110 9.92 13.56 6.10
CA ALA A 110 8.92 13.28 7.13
C ALA A 110 8.17 11.99 6.87
N ILE A 111 7.85 11.67 5.59
CA ILE A 111 7.22 10.39 5.20
C ILE A 111 8.11 9.23 5.58
N ALA A 112 9.38 9.24 5.15
CA ALA A 112 10.33 8.18 5.46
C ALA A 112 10.49 8.01 6.99
N ASN A 113 10.58 9.11 7.73
CA ASN A 113 10.70 9.07 9.19
C ASN A 113 9.46 8.47 9.87
N LEU A 114 8.25 8.84 9.44
CA LEU A 114 7.01 8.30 9.99
C LEU A 114 6.89 6.80 9.70
N MET A 115 7.18 6.36 8.47
CA MET A 115 7.16 4.95 8.10
C MET A 115 8.17 4.14 8.93
N LYS A 116 9.42 4.61 9.04
CA LYS A 116 10.46 3.97 9.85
C LYS A 116 10.09 3.95 11.34
N LYS A 117 9.48 5.04 11.84
CA LYS A 117 8.99 5.08 13.22
C LYS A 117 7.94 4.00 13.45
N TYR A 118 6.92 3.90 12.60
CA TYR A 118 5.89 2.88 12.71
C TYR A 118 6.48 1.46 12.72
N LEU A 119 7.37 1.14 11.78
CA LEU A 119 8.00 -0.18 11.72
C LEU A 119 8.86 -0.51 12.97
N ARG A 120 9.53 0.50 13.54
CA ARG A 120 10.24 0.34 14.84
C ARG A 120 9.28 0.09 15.98
N ASP A 121 8.20 0.86 16.06
CA ASP A 121 7.19 0.71 17.10
C ASP A 121 6.58 -0.71 17.05
N VAL A 122 6.33 -1.25 15.86
CA VAL A 122 5.87 -2.65 15.69
C VAL A 122 6.91 -3.65 16.22
N LYS A 123 8.20 -3.49 15.84
CA LYS A 123 9.28 -4.38 16.33
C LYS A 123 9.43 -4.32 17.85
N ASP A 124 9.35 -3.12 18.42
CA ASP A 124 9.44 -2.92 19.88
C ASP A 124 8.23 -3.55 20.60
N TYR A 125 7.05 -3.44 20.01
CA TYR A 125 5.84 -4.07 20.52
C TYR A 125 5.96 -5.60 20.51
N MET A 126 6.43 -6.19 19.40
CA MET A 126 6.68 -7.62 19.29
C MET A 126 7.72 -8.09 20.33
N ALA A 127 8.81 -7.33 20.52
CA ALA A 127 9.82 -7.66 21.51
C ALA A 127 9.27 -7.64 22.94
N LYS A 128 8.41 -6.69 23.28
CA LYS A 128 7.73 -6.64 24.58
C LYS A 128 6.79 -7.83 24.77
N LYS A 129 6.00 -8.19 23.73
CA LYS A 129 5.16 -9.40 23.78
C LYS A 129 5.98 -10.66 24.00
N ALA A 130 7.09 -10.82 23.30
CA ALA A 130 7.98 -11.97 23.44
C ALA A 130 8.64 -12.03 24.84
N ALA A 131 9.05 -10.90 25.38
CA ALA A 131 9.63 -10.80 26.73
C ALA A 131 8.62 -11.10 27.84
N ALA A 132 7.33 -10.87 27.62
CA ALA A 132 6.27 -11.21 28.57
C ALA A 132 6.03 -12.72 28.68
N GLY A 133 6.30 -13.49 27.61
CA GLY A 133 6.04 -14.94 27.57
C GLY A 133 4.60 -15.25 27.93
N ASP A 134 4.41 -16.17 28.88
CA ASP A 134 3.07 -16.57 29.39
C ASP A 134 2.54 -15.65 30.51
N ASP A 135 3.28 -14.61 30.90
CA ASP A 135 2.88 -13.69 31.97
C ASP A 135 2.01 -12.56 31.41
N ALA A 136 0.68 -12.76 31.47
CA ALA A 136 -0.29 -11.78 30.97
C ALA A 136 -0.17 -10.39 31.63
N THR A 137 0.43 -10.29 32.84
CA THR A 137 0.59 -9.00 33.55
C THR A 137 1.72 -8.15 32.99
N LYS A 138 2.61 -8.76 32.18
CA LYS A 138 3.74 -8.09 31.52
C LYS A 138 3.47 -7.76 30.04
N LEU A 139 2.35 -8.21 29.50
CA LEU A 139 1.99 -7.87 28.12
C LEU A 139 1.85 -6.35 27.96
N PRO A 140 2.36 -5.80 26.85
CA PRO A 140 2.10 -4.40 26.54
C PRO A 140 0.59 -4.17 26.34
N PRO A 141 0.09 -2.95 26.56
CA PRO A 141 -1.27 -2.60 26.19
C PRO A 141 -1.58 -3.01 24.75
N TYR A 142 -2.75 -3.55 24.52
CA TYR A 142 -3.19 -3.93 23.18
C TYR A 142 -3.28 -2.70 22.26
N ASP A 143 -2.66 -2.79 21.10
CA ASP A 143 -2.67 -1.74 20.07
C ASP A 143 -2.95 -2.39 18.71
N LEU A 144 -4.16 -2.17 18.19
CA LEU A 144 -4.59 -2.79 16.92
C LEU A 144 -3.72 -2.35 15.74
N GLY A 145 -3.29 -1.09 15.72
CA GLY A 145 -2.43 -0.58 14.66
C GLY A 145 -1.06 -1.26 14.63
N LEU A 146 -0.50 -1.58 15.81
CA LEU A 146 0.75 -2.33 15.92
C LEU A 146 0.54 -3.81 15.61
N GLU A 147 -0.58 -4.41 16.04
CA GLU A 147 -0.93 -5.80 15.66
C GLU A 147 -1.02 -5.96 14.14
N HIS A 148 -1.62 -4.98 13.43
CA HIS A 148 -1.70 -4.99 11.97
C HIS A 148 -0.34 -4.90 11.28
N GLY A 149 0.68 -4.37 11.94
CA GLY A 149 2.05 -4.32 11.43
C GLY A 149 2.84 -5.63 11.61
N ILE A 150 2.46 -6.49 12.56
CA ILE A 150 3.19 -7.73 12.86
C ILE A 150 3.34 -8.62 11.62
N PRO A 151 2.30 -8.91 10.82
CA PRO A 151 2.43 -9.75 9.63
C PRO A 151 3.41 -9.20 8.58
N VAL A 152 3.63 -7.88 8.54
CA VAL A 152 4.65 -7.25 7.67
C VAL A 152 6.06 -7.58 8.18
N ILE A 153 6.32 -7.40 9.48
CA ILE A 153 7.61 -7.71 10.09
C ILE A 153 7.93 -9.21 9.97
N GLU A 154 6.92 -10.07 10.06
CA GLU A 154 7.05 -11.53 9.89
C GLU A 154 7.11 -11.97 8.43
N LYS A 155 7.07 -11.04 7.46
CA LYS A 155 7.04 -11.31 6.00
C LYS A 155 5.88 -12.21 5.55
N LYS A 156 4.79 -12.26 6.31
CA LYS A 156 3.55 -13.00 5.96
C LYS A 156 2.74 -12.28 4.90
N ILE A 157 2.77 -10.94 4.94
CA ILE A 157 2.20 -10.05 3.92
C ILE A 157 3.22 -8.94 3.59
N PRO A 158 3.20 -8.38 2.38
CA PRO A 158 4.05 -7.24 2.03
C PRO A 158 3.51 -5.92 2.60
N LEU A 159 4.41 -4.95 2.78
CA LEU A 159 4.04 -3.55 2.80
C LEU A 159 3.82 -3.10 1.35
N LYS A 160 2.59 -2.74 0.99
CA LYS A 160 2.17 -2.38 -0.37
C LYS A 160 2.15 -0.88 -0.51
N VAL A 161 3.09 -0.32 -1.28
CA VAL A 161 3.40 1.11 -1.21
C VAL A 161 3.16 1.82 -2.54
N HIS A 162 2.24 2.79 -2.52
CA HIS A 162 2.14 3.80 -3.57
C HIS A 162 3.45 4.58 -3.64
N SER A 163 4.16 4.48 -4.75
CA SER A 163 5.49 5.06 -4.90
C SER A 163 5.81 5.39 -6.36
N TYR A 164 6.43 6.55 -6.58
CA TYR A 164 6.96 6.96 -7.85
C TYR A 164 8.49 6.94 -7.84
N MET A 165 9.11 7.31 -8.94
CA MET A 165 10.56 7.28 -9.18
C MET A 165 11.40 7.77 -7.99
N HIS A 166 11.06 8.94 -7.42
CA HIS A 166 11.83 9.52 -6.30
C HIS A 166 11.77 8.72 -5.01
N ASP A 167 10.74 7.87 -4.83
CA ASP A 167 10.47 7.21 -3.56
C ASP A 167 10.97 5.77 -3.53
N MET A 168 11.12 5.13 -4.72
CA MET A 168 11.42 3.69 -4.81
C MET A 168 12.72 3.31 -4.12
N MET A 169 13.79 4.08 -4.30
CA MET A 169 15.08 3.77 -3.66
C MET A 169 15.02 3.97 -2.14
N THR A 170 14.33 5.02 -1.68
CA THR A 170 14.09 5.21 -0.24
C THR A 170 13.29 4.04 0.34
N LEU A 171 12.28 3.57 -0.38
CA LEU A 171 11.49 2.42 0.04
C LEU A 171 12.32 1.14 0.10
N LEU A 172 13.18 0.91 -0.90
CA LEU A 172 14.09 -0.23 -0.91
C LEU A 172 15.05 -0.21 0.29
N GLU A 173 15.62 0.96 0.62
CA GLU A 173 16.47 1.10 1.80
C GLU A 173 15.70 0.82 3.11
N ILE A 174 14.45 1.27 3.21
CA ILE A 174 13.58 0.95 4.36
C ILE A 174 13.32 -0.57 4.42
N ALA A 175 13.01 -1.18 3.28
CA ALA A 175 12.76 -2.62 3.22
C ALA A 175 13.97 -3.43 3.70
N LYS A 176 15.18 -3.03 3.30
CA LYS A 176 16.45 -3.63 3.76
C LYS A 176 16.70 -3.39 5.26
N GLU A 177 16.52 -2.16 5.74
CA GLU A 177 16.74 -1.80 7.15
C GLU A 177 15.87 -2.63 8.10
N PHE A 178 14.61 -2.85 7.71
CA PHE A 178 13.63 -3.56 8.54
C PHE A 178 13.52 -5.04 8.20
N ASP A 179 14.17 -5.51 7.13
CA ASP A 179 14.10 -6.86 6.59
C ASP A 179 12.65 -7.30 6.32
N ILE A 180 11.91 -6.47 5.56
CA ILE A 180 10.51 -6.69 5.19
C ILE A 180 10.36 -6.86 3.68
N LEU A 181 9.21 -7.40 3.25
CA LEU A 181 8.83 -7.47 1.85
C LEU A 181 7.99 -6.24 1.48
N VAL A 182 8.29 -5.64 0.32
CA VAL A 182 7.51 -4.52 -0.22
C VAL A 182 6.98 -4.82 -1.60
N THR A 183 5.84 -4.22 -1.98
CA THR A 183 5.48 -4.01 -3.38
C THR A 183 5.54 -2.54 -3.69
N MET A 184 6.00 -2.21 -4.89
CA MET A 184 6.10 -0.83 -5.39
C MET A 184 4.99 -0.62 -6.40
N ASP A 185 4.00 0.16 -6.00
CA ASP A 185 2.80 0.38 -6.79
C ASP A 185 2.87 1.73 -7.52
N HIS A 186 2.17 1.86 -8.65
CA HIS A 186 2.30 2.89 -9.68
C HIS A 186 3.62 2.78 -10.44
N ALA A 187 4.71 2.88 -9.76
CA ALA A 187 6.06 2.58 -10.24
C ALA A 187 6.46 3.30 -11.53
N GLN A 188 5.91 4.50 -11.79
CA GLN A 188 6.33 5.34 -12.92
C GLN A 188 7.82 5.67 -12.76
N GLY A 189 8.61 5.37 -13.79
CA GLY A 189 10.07 5.52 -13.78
C GLY A 189 10.84 4.32 -13.21
N ALA A 190 10.19 3.20 -12.90
CA ALA A 190 10.84 2.00 -12.38
C ALA A 190 11.90 1.41 -13.36
N SER A 191 11.77 1.65 -14.66
CA SER A 191 12.78 1.24 -15.64
C SER A 191 14.18 1.79 -15.35
N ASP A 192 14.29 2.95 -14.71
CA ASP A 192 15.58 3.56 -14.38
C ASP A 192 16.29 2.85 -13.20
N PHE A 193 15.57 1.99 -12.47
CA PHE A 193 16.06 1.26 -11.30
C PHE A 193 15.81 -0.26 -11.42
N ALA A 194 15.69 -0.77 -12.66
CA ALA A 194 15.28 -2.14 -12.88
C ALA A 194 16.26 -3.17 -12.28
N ASP A 195 17.55 -2.86 -12.18
CA ASP A 195 18.55 -3.74 -11.56
C ASP A 195 18.41 -3.73 -10.03
N GLU A 196 18.18 -2.56 -9.43
CA GLU A 196 17.97 -2.42 -7.98
C GLU A 196 16.66 -3.04 -7.52
N LEU A 197 15.62 -2.98 -8.38
CA LEU A 197 14.31 -3.55 -8.09
C LEU A 197 14.28 -5.09 -8.18
N ALA A 198 15.33 -5.72 -8.69
CA ALA A 198 15.53 -7.16 -8.60
C ALA A 198 15.98 -7.64 -7.19
N ASP A 199 16.06 -6.75 -6.21
CA ASP A 199 16.39 -7.07 -4.82
C ASP A 199 15.32 -7.99 -4.20
N PRO A 200 15.72 -9.01 -3.39
CA PRO A 200 14.80 -9.98 -2.81
C PRO A 200 13.76 -9.39 -1.83
N HIS A 201 13.95 -8.16 -1.33
CA HIS A 201 12.95 -7.46 -0.53
C HIS A 201 11.81 -6.89 -1.38
N VAL A 202 11.99 -6.75 -2.69
CA VAL A 202 10.93 -6.35 -3.62
C VAL A 202 10.13 -7.58 -4.00
N LYS A 203 8.94 -7.73 -3.42
CA LYS A 203 8.03 -8.84 -3.70
C LYS A 203 7.41 -8.74 -5.09
N GLY A 204 7.30 -7.54 -5.61
CA GLY A 204 6.81 -7.25 -6.96
C GLY A 204 6.63 -5.76 -7.20
N VAL A 205 6.48 -5.44 -8.47
CA VAL A 205 6.17 -4.09 -8.98
C VAL A 205 4.78 -4.13 -9.62
N VAL A 206 3.91 -3.21 -9.23
CA VAL A 206 2.56 -3.06 -9.78
C VAL A 206 2.52 -1.76 -10.59
N PHE A 207 2.63 -1.91 -11.92
CA PHE A 207 2.76 -0.79 -12.83
C PHE A 207 1.39 -0.28 -13.30
N GLY A 208 1.17 1.03 -13.26
CA GLY A 208 -0.04 1.68 -13.77
C GLY A 208 -0.60 2.77 -12.84
N PRO A 209 -1.79 3.32 -13.17
CA PRO A 209 -2.48 3.10 -14.44
C PRO A 209 -1.71 3.71 -15.60
N THR A 210 -1.77 3.07 -16.78
CA THR A 210 -0.99 3.50 -17.95
C THR A 210 -1.48 4.79 -18.59
N CYS A 211 -2.68 5.22 -18.25
CA CYS A 211 -3.28 6.47 -18.72
C CYS A 211 -3.15 7.63 -17.71
N GLU A 212 -2.53 7.38 -16.56
CA GLU A 212 -2.35 8.42 -15.54
C GLU A 212 -1.32 9.47 -16.00
N PRO A 213 -1.61 10.77 -15.84
CA PRO A 213 -0.65 11.81 -16.17
C PRO A 213 0.55 11.77 -15.21
N LEU A 214 1.72 12.17 -15.70
CA LEU A 214 2.87 12.38 -14.85
C LEU A 214 2.63 13.57 -13.90
N PHE A 215 2.80 13.36 -12.62
CA PHE A 215 2.67 14.42 -11.63
C PHE A 215 3.96 15.24 -11.53
N PRO A 216 3.87 16.58 -11.64
CA PRO A 216 5.03 17.45 -11.45
C PRO A 216 5.73 17.20 -10.11
N GLY A 217 7.04 17.00 -10.15
CA GLY A 217 7.85 16.78 -8.94
C GLY A 217 7.92 15.32 -8.46
N GLU A 218 7.25 14.37 -9.11
CA GLU A 218 7.38 12.94 -8.81
C GLU A 218 8.51 12.27 -9.60
N GLY A 219 9.02 12.92 -10.65
CA GLY A 219 10.19 12.47 -11.42
C GLY A 219 9.95 11.22 -12.27
N GLY A 220 8.70 10.80 -12.38
CA GLY A 220 8.34 9.61 -13.14
C GLY A 220 8.38 9.81 -14.65
N LYS A 221 8.38 8.70 -15.37
CA LYS A 221 8.15 8.64 -16.81
C LYS A 221 7.18 7.49 -17.11
N LEU A 222 6.35 7.67 -18.14
CA LEU A 222 5.56 6.59 -18.70
C LEU A 222 6.45 5.80 -19.67
N ASP A 223 6.88 4.65 -19.22
CA ASP A 223 7.72 3.73 -19.98
C ASP A 223 7.01 2.38 -20.06
N TYR A 224 6.32 2.16 -21.19
CA TYR A 224 5.55 0.93 -21.38
C TYR A 224 6.42 -0.32 -21.52
N GLU A 225 7.72 -0.17 -21.78
CA GLU A 225 8.68 -1.27 -21.78
C GLU A 225 9.11 -1.67 -20.36
N CYS A 226 8.78 -0.85 -19.37
CA CYS A 226 9.13 -1.05 -17.96
C CYS A 226 8.79 -2.46 -17.47
N CYS A 227 7.56 -2.94 -17.76
CA CYS A 227 7.13 -4.26 -17.34
C CYS A 227 8.04 -5.37 -17.90
N LYS A 228 8.39 -5.28 -19.19
CA LYS A 228 9.32 -6.24 -19.81
C LYS A 228 10.71 -6.15 -19.22
N MET A 229 11.23 -4.95 -19.02
CA MET A 229 12.57 -4.73 -18.46
C MET A 229 12.71 -5.33 -17.06
N LEU A 230 11.66 -5.22 -16.25
CA LEU A 230 11.60 -5.80 -14.90
C LEU A 230 11.45 -7.33 -14.94
N ASP A 231 10.57 -7.86 -15.81
CA ASP A 231 10.37 -9.30 -16.00
C ASP A 231 11.65 -10.00 -16.47
N ASP A 232 12.39 -9.40 -17.41
CA ASP A 232 13.69 -9.91 -17.91
C ASP A 232 14.74 -10.03 -16.76
N ARG A 233 14.54 -9.34 -15.64
CA ARG A 233 15.38 -9.40 -14.41
C ARG A 233 14.81 -10.29 -13.32
N GLY A 234 13.70 -10.97 -13.60
CA GLY A 234 13.02 -11.86 -12.66
C GLY A 234 12.20 -11.16 -11.59
N VAL A 235 11.91 -9.87 -11.77
CA VAL A 235 10.99 -9.13 -10.89
C VAL A 235 9.55 -9.55 -11.20
N ASN A 236 8.76 -9.88 -10.18
CA ASN A 236 7.33 -10.11 -10.38
C ASN A 236 6.65 -8.79 -10.78
N VAL A 237 6.00 -8.80 -11.93
CA VAL A 237 5.30 -7.61 -12.45
C VAL A 237 3.82 -7.88 -12.57
N ALA A 238 3.02 -6.91 -12.16
CA ALA A 238 1.59 -6.87 -12.39
C ALA A 238 1.20 -5.49 -12.93
N VAL A 239 0.02 -5.44 -13.54
CA VAL A 239 -0.59 -4.17 -13.97
C VAL A 239 -1.82 -3.87 -13.13
N MET A 240 -2.20 -2.58 -13.10
CA MET A 240 -3.35 -2.11 -12.34
C MET A 240 -4.13 -1.03 -13.07
N THR A 241 -5.37 -0.83 -12.62
CA THR A 241 -6.24 0.26 -13.11
C THR A 241 -6.35 1.41 -12.13
N ASP A 242 -6.05 1.18 -10.86
CA ASP A 242 -6.24 2.08 -9.71
C ASP A 242 -7.71 2.24 -9.29
N GLY A 243 -8.67 2.20 -10.24
CA GLY A 243 -10.10 2.29 -9.94
C GLY A 243 -10.98 2.18 -11.17
#